data_4f30fb9d9cfac08c232a58094daabf42
#
_entry.id   4f30fb9d9cfac08c232a58094daabf42
#
_cell.length_a   1.000
_cell.length_b   1.000
_cell.length_c   1.000
_cell.angle_alpha   90.00
_cell.angle_beta   90.00
_cell.angle_gamma   90.00
#
_symmetry.space_group_name_H-M   'P 1'
#
loop_
_entity.id
_entity.type
_entity.pdbx_description
1 polymer ?
#
loop_
_entity_poly.entity_id
_entity_poly.type
_entity_poly.pdbx_seq_one_letter_code
_entity_poly.pdbx_strand_id
1 'polypeptide(L)'
;LQEIIRLLRKAGAKSGPSRGCGVHIHIGKGDHTAKTIRNLVNIMAAHEQQIGRAIRIDAGRTGQYCQVVNHRFLDRLNREKPTTMRKLEDIWYEGNGSSWENRNAHYNSSRYHMLNLHATFTKGTIEFRLFQFADPADGKRNGLHAGEMKAYIQLCLAMSQLAKMVRTASPKPQQTDNEKYAMRCWMLRLGFIGDEFATAREILLRNMEGNASWRNK
;
A
#
# COMPACT_ATOMS: atom_id res chain seq x y z
N LEU A 1 -15.11 -9.75 8.44
CA LEU A 1 -13.67 -10.05 8.26
C LEU A 1 -12.90 -10.06 9.58
N GLN A 2 -13.06 -9.05 10.46
CA GLN A 2 -12.39 -9.03 11.78
C GLN A 2 -12.73 -10.27 12.61
N GLU A 3 -13.98 -10.73 12.56
CA GLU A 3 -14.40 -11.96 13.23
C GLU A 3 -13.68 -13.20 12.68
N ILE A 4 -13.54 -13.30 11.37
CA ILE A 4 -12.76 -14.38 10.74
C ILE A 4 -11.32 -14.40 11.26
N ILE A 5 -10.67 -13.23 11.34
CA ILE A 5 -9.30 -13.13 11.86
C ILE A 5 -9.24 -13.55 13.35
N ARG A 6 -10.24 -13.18 14.14
CA ARG A 6 -10.31 -13.61 15.57
C ARG A 6 -10.49 -15.12 15.70
N LEU A 7 -11.36 -15.71 14.87
CA LEU A 7 -11.58 -17.17 14.86
C LEU A 7 -10.33 -17.92 14.42
N LEU A 8 -9.67 -17.48 13.34
CA LEU A 8 -8.41 -18.06 12.88
C LEU A 8 -7.33 -18.01 13.97
N ARG A 9 -7.20 -16.84 14.65
CA ARG A 9 -6.29 -16.70 15.78
C ARG A 9 -6.63 -17.65 16.93
N LYS A 10 -7.91 -17.79 17.27
CA LYS A 10 -8.38 -18.72 18.30
C LYS A 10 -8.10 -20.18 17.94
N ALA A 11 -8.21 -20.53 16.65
CA ALA A 11 -7.88 -21.84 16.12
C ALA A 11 -6.37 -22.11 15.99
N GLY A 12 -5.50 -21.17 16.40
CA GLY A 12 -4.05 -21.34 16.40
C GLY A 12 -3.35 -21.01 15.08
N ALA A 13 -4.03 -20.42 14.10
CA ALA A 13 -3.41 -19.95 12.87
C ALA A 13 -2.31 -18.92 13.15
N LYS A 14 -1.22 -18.97 12.41
CA LYS A 14 -0.02 -18.13 12.57
C LYS A 14 0.28 -17.35 11.32
N SER A 15 0.80 -16.13 11.47
CA SER A 15 1.23 -15.26 10.38
C SER A 15 2.35 -14.34 10.86
N GLY A 16 3.15 -13.82 9.95
CA GLY A 16 4.25 -12.90 10.20
C GLY A 16 5.42 -13.14 9.27
N PRO A 17 6.39 -12.21 9.20
CA PRO A 17 7.57 -12.34 8.34
C PRO A 17 8.40 -13.59 8.63
N SER A 18 8.61 -13.97 9.88
CA SER A 18 9.35 -15.17 10.29
C SER A 18 8.73 -16.47 9.75
N ARG A 19 7.50 -16.41 9.23
CA ARG A 19 6.77 -17.53 8.62
C ARG A 19 6.62 -17.39 7.12
N GLY A 20 7.30 -16.42 6.51
CA GLY A 20 7.18 -16.12 5.09
C GLY A 20 5.80 -15.58 4.68
N CYS A 21 5.01 -15.06 5.63
CA CYS A 21 3.65 -14.60 5.37
C CYS A 21 3.58 -13.10 5.17
N GLY A 22 2.97 -12.69 4.05
CA GLY A 22 2.53 -11.32 3.80
C GLY A 22 1.00 -11.22 3.79
N VAL A 23 0.49 -9.99 3.82
CA VAL A 23 -0.93 -9.69 3.63
C VAL A 23 -1.10 -8.92 2.33
N HIS A 24 -1.89 -9.46 1.41
CA HIS A 24 -2.21 -8.83 0.15
C HIS A 24 -3.68 -8.40 0.17
N ILE A 25 -3.94 -7.16 -0.20
CA ILE A 25 -5.29 -6.61 -0.26
C ILE A 25 -5.59 -6.26 -1.70
N HIS A 26 -6.62 -6.90 -2.25
CA HIS A 26 -7.16 -6.61 -3.56
C HIS A 26 -8.43 -5.78 -3.41
N ILE A 27 -8.47 -4.63 -4.05
CA ILE A 27 -9.70 -3.85 -4.22
C ILE A 27 -10.11 -3.86 -5.69
N GLY A 28 -11.40 -3.87 -5.97
CA GLY A 28 -11.87 -3.80 -7.35
C GLY A 28 -11.39 -2.54 -8.05
N LYS A 29 -10.93 -2.67 -9.30
CA LYS A 29 -10.56 -1.50 -10.12
C LYS A 29 -11.75 -0.56 -10.31
N GLY A 30 -12.96 -1.11 -10.43
CA GLY A 30 -14.19 -0.32 -10.60
C GLY A 30 -14.06 0.69 -11.73
N ASP A 31 -14.46 1.91 -11.45
CA ASP A 31 -14.46 3.08 -12.35
C ASP A 31 -13.12 3.82 -12.47
N HIS A 32 -12.04 3.26 -11.94
CA HIS A 32 -10.72 3.86 -12.14
C HIS A 32 -10.34 3.95 -13.62
N THR A 33 -9.95 5.15 -14.04
CA THR A 33 -9.37 5.45 -15.35
C THR A 33 -7.84 5.42 -15.28
N ALA A 34 -7.16 5.48 -16.41
CA ALA A 34 -5.70 5.60 -16.44
C ALA A 34 -5.19 6.81 -15.65
N LYS A 35 -5.92 7.94 -15.68
CA LYS A 35 -5.61 9.14 -14.89
C LYS A 35 -5.69 8.88 -13.38
N THR A 36 -6.76 8.24 -12.91
CA THR A 36 -6.93 8.00 -11.47
C THR A 36 -6.02 6.90 -10.96
N ILE A 37 -5.66 5.89 -11.77
CA ILE A 37 -4.60 4.93 -11.45
C ILE A 37 -3.24 5.64 -11.37
N ARG A 38 -2.92 6.56 -12.29
CA ARG A 38 -1.71 7.37 -12.17
C ARG A 38 -1.67 8.17 -10.88
N ASN A 39 -2.79 8.79 -10.47
CA ASN A 39 -2.88 9.48 -9.20
C ASN A 39 -2.61 8.52 -8.02
N LEU A 40 -3.19 7.31 -8.05
CA LEU A 40 -2.97 6.30 -7.02
C LEU A 40 -1.49 5.87 -6.94
N VAL A 41 -0.84 5.63 -8.07
CA VAL A 41 0.60 5.34 -8.14
C VAL A 41 1.42 6.47 -7.52
N ASN A 42 1.10 7.72 -7.85
CA ASN A 42 1.80 8.88 -7.30
C ASN A 42 1.56 9.05 -5.79
N ILE A 43 0.34 8.84 -5.30
CA ILE A 43 0.02 8.82 -3.87
C ILE A 43 0.84 7.71 -3.18
N MET A 44 0.87 6.52 -3.75
CA MET A 44 1.64 5.41 -3.20
C MET A 44 3.13 5.74 -3.17
N ALA A 45 3.71 6.19 -4.27
CA ALA A 45 5.12 6.56 -4.38
C ALA A 45 5.54 7.63 -3.35
N ALA A 46 4.68 8.62 -3.12
CA ALA A 46 4.92 9.67 -2.12
C ALA A 46 4.91 9.16 -0.68
N HIS A 47 4.23 8.05 -0.39
CA HIS A 47 3.98 7.58 0.99
C HIS A 47 4.46 6.16 1.28
N GLU A 48 4.96 5.41 0.30
CA GLU A 48 5.35 3.99 0.47
C GLU A 48 6.38 3.77 1.58
N GLN A 49 7.38 4.64 1.69
CA GLN A 49 8.37 4.57 2.78
C GLN A 49 7.74 4.91 4.14
N GLN A 50 6.89 5.92 4.18
CA GLN A 50 6.18 6.33 5.39
C GLN A 50 5.24 5.23 5.88
N ILE A 51 4.47 4.60 4.97
CA ILE A 51 3.63 3.45 5.29
C ILE A 51 4.50 2.28 5.75
N GLY A 52 5.62 2.00 5.06
CA GLY A 52 6.55 0.94 5.44
C GLY A 52 7.06 1.08 6.88
N ARG A 53 7.43 2.31 7.30
CA ARG A 53 7.81 2.59 8.69
C ARG A 53 6.63 2.43 9.66
N ALA A 54 5.46 2.93 9.30
CA ALA A 54 4.25 2.83 10.12
C ALA A 54 3.88 1.37 10.48
N ILE A 55 4.03 0.46 9.52
CA ILE A 55 3.73 -0.97 9.70
C ILE A 55 4.96 -1.81 10.08
N ARG A 56 6.14 -1.20 10.17
CA ARG A 56 7.43 -1.89 10.36
C ARG A 56 7.62 -3.03 9.36
N ILE A 57 7.50 -2.69 8.07
CA ILE A 57 7.63 -3.69 7.02
C ILE A 57 8.99 -4.39 7.09
N ASP A 58 8.99 -5.71 6.95
CA ASP A 58 10.22 -6.50 6.97
C ASP A 58 11.12 -6.18 5.77
N ALA A 59 12.42 -5.99 6.03
CA ALA A 59 13.40 -5.61 5.02
C ALA A 59 13.59 -6.69 3.93
N GLY A 60 13.49 -7.96 4.29
CA GLY A 60 13.57 -9.07 3.31
C GLY A 60 12.40 -9.04 2.33
N ARG A 61 11.22 -8.60 2.79
CA ARG A 61 10.06 -8.46 1.91
C ARG A 61 10.19 -7.29 0.95
N THR A 62 10.71 -6.14 1.40
CA THR A 62 10.91 -4.97 0.53
C THR A 62 11.97 -5.20 -0.54
N GLY A 63 12.96 -6.02 -0.27
CA GLY A 63 13.98 -6.40 -1.24
C GLY A 63 13.49 -7.35 -2.34
N GLN A 64 12.43 -8.13 -2.10
CA GLN A 64 12.05 -9.21 -3.00
C GLN A 64 10.57 -9.19 -3.42
N TYR A 65 9.63 -9.14 -2.47
CA TYR A 65 8.21 -9.43 -2.74
C TYR A 65 7.32 -8.20 -2.81
N CYS A 66 7.75 -7.07 -2.25
CA CYS A 66 7.02 -5.81 -2.26
C CYS A 66 7.99 -4.62 -2.33
N GLN A 67 8.69 -4.54 -3.45
CA GLN A 67 9.62 -3.45 -3.75
C GLN A 67 8.86 -2.11 -3.85
N VAL A 68 9.55 -1.03 -3.58
CA VAL A 68 9.04 0.33 -3.85
C VAL A 68 8.76 0.50 -5.36
N VAL A 69 8.03 1.55 -5.71
CA VAL A 69 7.75 1.84 -7.11
C VAL A 69 9.03 1.96 -7.93
N ASN A 70 9.05 1.37 -9.11
CA ASN A 70 10.18 1.48 -10.04
C ASN A 70 10.27 2.92 -10.58
N HIS A 71 11.41 3.57 -10.40
CA HIS A 71 11.61 4.96 -10.85
C HIS A 71 11.46 5.14 -12.35
N ARG A 72 11.97 4.20 -13.16
CA ARG A 72 11.82 4.25 -14.62
C ARG A 72 10.35 4.21 -15.03
N PHE A 73 9.55 3.36 -14.39
CA PHE A 73 8.10 3.32 -14.57
C PHE A 73 7.46 4.65 -14.14
N LEU A 74 7.77 5.13 -12.94
CA LEU A 74 7.18 6.33 -12.35
C LEU A 74 7.45 7.59 -13.19
N ASP A 75 8.69 7.77 -13.63
CA ASP A 75 9.10 8.91 -14.47
C ASP A 75 8.37 8.89 -15.81
N ARG A 76 8.29 7.72 -16.44
CA ARG A 76 7.60 7.56 -17.71
C ARG A 76 6.10 7.80 -17.56
N LEU A 77 5.48 7.24 -16.54
CA LEU A 77 4.07 7.44 -16.21
C LEU A 77 3.70 8.94 -16.08
N ASN A 78 4.55 9.70 -15.40
CA ASN A 78 4.31 11.12 -15.16
C ASN A 78 4.67 12.01 -16.36
N ARG A 79 5.62 11.60 -17.20
CA ARG A 79 5.94 12.27 -18.45
C ARG A 79 4.87 12.07 -19.52
N GLU A 80 4.45 10.82 -19.74
CA GLU A 80 3.52 10.46 -20.83
C GLU A 80 2.05 10.66 -20.46
N LYS A 81 1.70 10.63 -19.19
CA LYS A 81 0.34 10.88 -18.67
C LYS A 81 -0.74 10.11 -19.43
N PRO A 82 -0.72 8.78 -19.43
CA PRO A 82 -1.60 7.96 -20.26
C PRO A 82 -3.08 8.30 -20.02
N THR A 83 -3.86 8.37 -21.09
CA THR A 83 -5.31 8.61 -21.04
C THR A 83 -6.13 7.33 -21.21
N THR A 84 -5.51 6.24 -21.68
CA THR A 84 -6.15 4.93 -21.85
C THR A 84 -5.50 3.88 -20.96
N MET A 85 -6.28 2.88 -20.55
CA MET A 85 -5.77 1.74 -19.77
C MET A 85 -4.73 0.94 -20.54
N ARG A 86 -4.89 0.80 -21.86
CA ARG A 86 -3.91 0.12 -22.74
C ARG A 86 -2.54 0.79 -22.68
N LYS A 87 -2.50 2.12 -22.81
CA LYS A 87 -1.24 2.87 -22.75
C LYS A 87 -0.62 2.80 -21.36
N LEU A 88 -1.45 2.82 -20.30
CA LEU A 88 -0.97 2.61 -18.92
C LEU A 88 -0.33 1.24 -18.75
N GLU A 89 -0.95 0.20 -19.29
CA GLU A 89 -0.45 -1.17 -19.29
C GLU A 89 0.91 -1.28 -19.97
N ASP A 90 1.06 -0.67 -21.15
CA ASP A 90 2.33 -0.63 -21.89
C ASP A 90 3.44 0.02 -21.04
N ILE A 91 3.15 1.18 -20.45
CA ILE A 91 4.10 1.89 -19.59
C ILE A 91 4.48 1.06 -18.36
N TRP A 92 3.51 0.35 -17.74
CA TRP A 92 3.76 -0.52 -16.60
C TRP A 92 4.77 -1.62 -16.91
N TYR A 93 4.50 -2.42 -17.93
CA TYR A 93 5.34 -3.58 -18.23
C TYR A 93 6.72 -3.17 -18.74
N GLU A 94 6.79 -2.23 -19.68
CA GLU A 94 8.07 -1.75 -20.20
C GLU A 94 8.91 -1.05 -19.13
N GLY A 95 8.26 -0.27 -18.25
CA GLY A 95 8.92 0.42 -17.13
C GLY A 95 9.47 -0.55 -16.10
N ASN A 96 8.84 -1.71 -15.91
CA ASN A 96 9.28 -2.76 -14.97
C ASN A 96 10.09 -3.87 -15.65
N GLY A 97 10.56 -3.67 -16.89
CA GLY A 97 11.44 -4.61 -17.58
C GLY A 97 10.78 -5.92 -18.02
N SER A 98 9.46 -5.96 -18.12
CA SER A 98 8.73 -7.15 -18.59
C SER A 98 8.59 -7.13 -20.10
N SER A 99 8.85 -8.29 -20.74
CA SER A 99 8.60 -8.44 -22.18
C SER A 99 7.10 -8.45 -22.48
N TRP A 100 6.75 -8.10 -23.71
CA TRP A 100 5.37 -8.14 -24.19
C TRP A 100 4.75 -9.55 -24.07
N GLU A 101 5.53 -10.57 -24.36
CA GLU A 101 5.11 -11.98 -24.33
C GLU A 101 4.69 -12.47 -22.96
N ASN A 102 5.28 -11.89 -21.90
CA ASN A 102 5.05 -12.28 -20.51
C ASN A 102 3.97 -11.48 -19.79
N ARG A 103 3.26 -10.57 -20.47
CA ARG A 103 2.25 -9.70 -19.82
C ARG A 103 1.13 -10.47 -19.13
N ASN A 104 0.71 -11.60 -19.69
CA ASN A 104 -0.35 -12.44 -19.13
C ASN A 104 0.16 -13.56 -18.23
N ALA A 105 1.49 -13.66 -18.02
CA ALA A 105 2.06 -14.70 -17.18
C ALA A 105 1.61 -14.53 -15.72
N HIS A 106 1.08 -15.59 -15.11
CA HIS A 106 0.57 -15.56 -13.72
C HIS A 106 1.62 -15.03 -12.72
N TYR A 107 2.88 -15.40 -12.93
CA TYR A 107 4.03 -15.00 -12.09
C TYR A 107 4.90 -13.92 -12.73
N ASN A 108 4.30 -12.98 -13.48
CA ASN A 108 5.05 -11.86 -14.04
C ASN A 108 5.79 -11.10 -12.93
N SER A 109 7.10 -10.85 -13.12
CA SER A 109 7.97 -10.22 -12.11
C SER A 109 7.55 -8.81 -11.72
N SER A 110 6.85 -8.08 -12.61
CA SER A 110 6.34 -6.74 -12.33
C SER A 110 5.34 -6.70 -11.15
N ARG A 111 4.80 -7.87 -10.75
CA ARG A 111 3.89 -7.98 -9.59
C ARG A 111 4.55 -7.69 -8.24
N TYR A 112 5.88 -7.78 -8.13
CA TYR A 112 6.60 -7.72 -6.85
C TYR A 112 6.86 -6.30 -6.34
N HIS A 113 5.90 -5.41 -6.55
CA HIS A 113 5.88 -4.04 -6.00
C HIS A 113 4.83 -3.89 -4.89
N MET A 114 5.02 -2.92 -3.99
CA MET A 114 4.06 -2.59 -2.92
C MET A 114 2.65 -2.34 -3.47
N LEU A 115 2.57 -1.63 -4.61
CA LEU A 115 1.37 -1.46 -5.41
C LEU A 115 1.54 -2.25 -6.71
N ASN A 116 0.79 -3.32 -6.87
CA ASN A 116 0.86 -4.20 -8.03
C ASN A 116 -0.26 -3.90 -9.03
N LEU A 117 0.10 -3.31 -10.17
CA LEU A 117 -0.84 -3.08 -11.28
C LEU A 117 -0.96 -4.26 -12.26
N HIS A 118 -0.07 -5.26 -12.20
CA HIS A 118 -0.26 -6.49 -12.99
C HIS A 118 -1.63 -7.12 -12.69
N ALA A 119 -2.05 -7.14 -11.42
CA ALA A 119 -3.39 -7.60 -11.05
C ALA A 119 -4.51 -6.72 -11.65
N THR A 120 -4.24 -5.44 -11.91
CA THR A 120 -5.22 -4.53 -12.52
C THR A 120 -5.51 -4.89 -13.97
N PHE A 121 -4.48 -5.31 -14.71
CA PHE A 121 -4.62 -5.67 -16.13
C PHE A 121 -5.10 -7.10 -16.32
N THR A 122 -4.75 -8.03 -15.43
CA THR A 122 -5.06 -9.46 -15.56
C THR A 122 -6.30 -9.91 -14.82
N LYS A 123 -6.64 -9.24 -13.69
CA LYS A 123 -7.74 -9.64 -12.78
C LYS A 123 -8.78 -8.55 -12.53
N GLY A 124 -8.56 -7.34 -13.02
CA GLY A 124 -9.43 -6.20 -12.75
C GLY A 124 -9.40 -5.71 -11.29
N THR A 125 -8.33 -6.01 -10.54
CA THR A 125 -8.17 -5.58 -9.15
C THR A 125 -6.88 -4.79 -8.96
N ILE A 126 -6.88 -3.82 -8.07
CA ILE A 126 -5.68 -3.11 -7.60
C ILE A 126 -5.17 -3.86 -6.38
N GLU A 127 -3.95 -4.36 -6.43
CA GLU A 127 -3.36 -5.15 -5.35
C GLU A 127 -2.33 -4.35 -4.57
N PHE A 128 -2.54 -4.27 -3.26
CA PHE A 128 -1.57 -3.74 -2.29
C PHE A 128 -0.88 -4.92 -1.60
N ARG A 129 0.44 -5.07 -1.80
CA ARG A 129 1.22 -6.23 -1.34
C ARG A 129 2.09 -5.96 -0.12
N LEU A 130 2.16 -4.71 0.33
CA LEU A 130 3.11 -4.28 1.35
C LEU A 130 2.79 -4.76 2.77
N PHE A 131 1.55 -5.12 3.06
CA PHE A 131 1.14 -5.39 4.43
C PHE A 131 1.62 -6.72 4.97
N GLN A 132 1.71 -6.78 6.29
CA GLN A 132 2.07 -7.95 7.06
C GLN A 132 1.50 -7.81 8.47
N PHE A 133 1.33 -8.93 9.17
CA PHE A 133 1.20 -8.90 10.62
C PHE A 133 2.60 -8.93 11.23
N ALA A 134 2.81 -8.17 12.31
CA ALA A 134 4.07 -8.20 13.04
C ALA A 134 4.28 -9.56 13.71
N ASP A 135 5.53 -10.05 13.71
CA ASP A 135 5.90 -11.16 14.57
C ASP A 135 5.76 -10.74 16.03
N PRO A 136 5.17 -11.56 16.89
CA PRO A 136 5.04 -11.23 18.29
C PRO A 136 6.40 -11.24 18.99
N ALA A 137 6.70 -10.19 19.74
CA ALA A 137 7.96 -10.05 20.46
C ALA A 137 8.23 -11.17 21.47
N ASP A 138 7.17 -11.78 22.02
CA ASP A 138 7.24 -12.86 23.00
C ASP A 138 7.23 -14.27 22.37
N GLY A 139 7.13 -14.38 21.06
CA GLY A 139 7.01 -15.67 20.35
C GLY A 139 5.74 -16.47 20.66
N LYS A 140 4.92 -16.01 21.59
CA LYS A 140 3.74 -16.74 22.11
C LYS A 140 2.47 -16.45 21.31
N ARG A 141 2.39 -15.26 20.71
CA ARG A 141 1.24 -14.88 19.87
C ARG A 141 1.41 -15.44 18.45
N ASN A 142 0.36 -15.42 17.71
CA ASN A 142 0.35 -15.97 16.34
C ASN A 142 0.46 -14.90 15.23
N GLY A 143 0.69 -13.64 15.57
CA GLY A 143 0.84 -12.52 14.63
C GLY A 143 -0.48 -11.97 14.07
N LEU A 144 -1.56 -12.74 14.06
CA LEU A 144 -2.85 -12.31 13.50
C LEU A 144 -3.51 -11.20 14.34
N HIS A 145 -3.83 -10.07 13.72
CA HIS A 145 -4.42 -8.92 14.41
C HIS A 145 -5.59 -8.32 13.60
N ALA A 146 -6.81 -8.49 14.12
CA ALA A 146 -8.05 -8.06 13.44
C ALA A 146 -8.12 -6.53 13.20
N GLY A 147 -7.59 -5.73 14.13
CA GLY A 147 -7.50 -4.28 13.99
C GLY A 147 -6.53 -3.85 12.89
N GLU A 148 -5.38 -4.52 12.74
CA GLU A 148 -4.44 -4.26 11.65
C GLU A 148 -5.08 -4.55 10.30
N MET A 149 -5.77 -5.67 10.15
CA MET A 149 -6.48 -6.00 8.92
C MET A 149 -7.51 -4.92 8.57
N LYS A 150 -8.32 -4.46 9.55
CA LYS A 150 -9.26 -3.36 9.35
C LYS A 150 -8.54 -2.10 8.89
N ALA A 151 -7.48 -1.69 9.59
CA ALA A 151 -6.72 -0.47 9.28
C ALA A 151 -6.11 -0.51 7.87
N TYR A 152 -5.56 -1.65 7.47
CA TYR A 152 -4.95 -1.82 6.14
C TYR A 152 -5.99 -1.73 5.02
N ILE A 153 -7.16 -2.35 5.19
CA ILE A 153 -8.25 -2.26 4.22
C ILE A 153 -8.76 -0.81 4.12
N GLN A 154 -8.98 -0.15 5.26
CA GLN A 154 -9.39 1.24 5.28
C GLN A 154 -8.38 2.14 4.56
N LEU A 155 -7.08 1.91 4.75
CA LEU A 155 -6.02 2.66 4.07
C LEU A 155 -6.06 2.46 2.54
N CYS A 156 -6.19 1.22 2.06
CA CYS A 156 -6.29 0.92 0.64
C CYS A 156 -7.49 1.60 -0.02
N LEU A 157 -8.66 1.49 0.62
CA LEU A 157 -9.89 2.10 0.12
C LEU A 157 -9.80 3.62 0.11
N ALA A 158 -9.26 4.23 1.17
CA ALA A 158 -9.11 5.68 1.28
C ALA A 158 -8.12 6.24 0.23
N MET A 159 -6.99 5.57 0.00
CA MET A 159 -6.04 5.96 -1.06
C MET A 159 -6.68 5.86 -2.45
N SER A 160 -7.43 4.78 -2.71
CA SER A 160 -8.17 4.60 -3.95
C SER A 160 -9.19 5.72 -4.17
N GLN A 161 -9.95 6.05 -3.14
CA GLN A 161 -10.94 7.13 -3.19
C GLN A 161 -10.28 8.49 -3.39
N LEU A 162 -9.22 8.81 -2.65
CA LEU A 162 -8.47 10.05 -2.82
C LEU A 162 -7.94 10.20 -4.26
N ALA A 163 -7.41 9.11 -4.84
CA ALA A 163 -6.90 9.11 -6.21
C ALA A 163 -7.96 9.47 -7.26
N LYS A 164 -9.23 9.12 -7.02
CA LYS A 164 -10.37 9.50 -7.86
C LYS A 164 -10.78 10.96 -7.68
N MET A 165 -10.69 11.46 -6.46
CA MET A 165 -11.17 12.81 -6.11
C MET A 165 -10.18 13.91 -6.52
N VAL A 166 -8.88 13.67 -6.47
CA VAL A 166 -7.88 14.69 -6.78
C VAL A 166 -7.70 14.88 -8.29
N ARG A 167 -7.50 16.12 -8.69
CA ARG A 167 -7.17 16.44 -10.09
C ARG A 167 -5.83 15.84 -10.50
N THR A 168 -4.83 15.95 -9.62
CA THR A 168 -3.46 15.43 -9.79
C THR A 168 -2.86 15.09 -8.44
N ALA A 169 -1.95 14.12 -8.40
CA ALA A 169 -1.14 13.79 -7.23
C ALA A 169 0.35 13.87 -7.57
N SER A 170 1.16 14.35 -6.63
CA SER A 170 2.61 14.37 -6.74
C SER A 170 3.20 13.06 -6.25
N PRO A 171 4.22 12.48 -6.93
CA PRO A 171 4.93 11.32 -6.45
C PRO A 171 6.03 11.66 -5.43
N LYS A 172 6.30 12.95 -5.17
CA LYS A 172 7.39 13.38 -4.29
C LYS A 172 7.01 13.20 -2.83
N PRO A 173 7.82 12.49 -2.02
CA PRO A 173 7.64 12.41 -0.58
C PRO A 173 7.70 13.80 0.08
N GLN A 174 6.91 14.00 1.12
CA GLN A 174 6.98 15.19 1.93
C GLN A 174 8.23 15.14 2.81
N GLN A 175 9.08 16.14 2.73
CA GLN A 175 10.21 16.32 3.66
C GLN A 175 9.67 16.81 5.01
N THR A 176 10.07 16.15 6.10
CA THR A 176 9.62 16.49 7.46
C THR A 176 10.55 15.92 8.51
N ASP A 177 10.76 16.70 9.58
CA ASP A 177 11.48 16.27 10.78
C ASP A 177 10.54 15.61 11.82
N ASN A 178 9.23 15.62 11.56
CA ASN A 178 8.21 15.01 12.41
C ASN A 178 7.30 14.10 11.58
N GLU A 179 7.74 12.87 11.41
CA GLU A 179 7.05 11.87 10.58
C GLU A 179 5.66 11.52 11.12
N LYS A 180 5.51 11.48 12.44
CA LYS A 180 4.22 11.17 13.09
C LYS A 180 3.18 12.24 12.81
N TYR A 181 3.57 13.53 12.89
CA TYR A 181 2.69 14.62 12.53
C TYR A 181 2.33 14.60 11.04
N ALA A 182 3.31 14.39 10.17
CA ALA A 182 3.08 14.31 8.73
C ALA A 182 2.11 13.16 8.38
N MET A 183 2.30 11.98 8.99
CA MET A 183 1.40 10.84 8.83
C MET A 183 -0.02 11.16 9.32
N ARG A 184 -0.16 11.80 10.47
CA ARG A 184 -1.47 12.22 10.97
C ARG A 184 -2.16 13.21 10.01
N CYS A 185 -1.44 14.21 9.51
CA CYS A 185 -1.98 15.16 8.54
C CYS A 185 -2.43 14.47 7.25
N TRP A 186 -1.65 13.50 6.77
CA TRP A 186 -2.02 12.72 5.60
C TRP A 186 -3.28 11.87 5.86
N MET A 187 -3.37 11.21 7.01
CA MET A 187 -4.58 10.46 7.38
C MET A 187 -5.83 11.34 7.42
N LEU A 188 -5.74 12.60 7.87
CA LEU A 188 -6.86 13.53 7.81
C LEU A 188 -7.29 13.81 6.35
N ARG A 189 -6.34 13.95 5.43
CA ARG A 189 -6.62 14.10 3.99
C ARG A 189 -7.25 12.84 3.38
N LEU A 190 -6.96 11.68 3.93
CA LEU A 190 -7.58 10.40 3.57
C LEU A 190 -8.99 10.24 4.16
N GLY A 191 -9.45 11.18 5.00
CA GLY A 191 -10.76 11.11 5.65
C GLY A 191 -10.78 10.25 6.92
N PHE A 192 -9.63 9.96 7.54
CA PHE A 192 -9.55 9.17 8.78
C PHE A 192 -9.98 10.02 9.99
N ILE A 193 -11.26 10.40 10.02
CA ILE A 193 -11.89 11.27 11.02
C ILE A 193 -12.97 10.46 11.74
N GLY A 194 -13.19 10.76 13.03
CA GLY A 194 -14.21 10.07 13.85
C GLY A 194 -13.78 8.72 14.39
N ASP A 195 -14.67 8.09 15.14
CA ASP A 195 -14.42 6.87 15.92
C ASP A 195 -14.21 5.64 15.05
N GLU A 196 -14.82 5.59 13.88
CA GLU A 196 -14.66 4.51 12.91
C GLU A 196 -13.18 4.26 12.55
N PHE A 197 -12.38 5.33 12.51
CA PHE A 197 -10.96 5.28 12.16
C PHE A 197 -10.02 5.34 13.37
N ALA A 198 -10.52 5.34 14.61
CA ALA A 198 -9.69 5.44 15.81
C ALA A 198 -8.60 4.35 15.84
N THR A 199 -8.99 3.09 15.64
CA THR A 199 -8.06 1.95 15.58
C THR A 199 -7.04 2.10 14.44
N ALA A 200 -7.44 2.57 13.28
CA ALA A 200 -6.53 2.76 12.16
C ALA A 200 -5.50 3.87 12.45
N ARG A 201 -5.93 4.98 13.04
CA ARG A 201 -5.04 6.06 13.49
C ARG A 201 -4.03 5.58 14.51
N GLU A 202 -4.46 4.83 15.52
CA GLU A 202 -3.59 4.23 16.51
C GLU A 202 -2.52 3.33 15.86
N ILE A 203 -2.94 2.37 15.04
CA ILE A 203 -2.07 1.39 14.40
C ILE A 203 -1.03 2.06 13.48
N LEU A 204 -1.46 3.00 12.65
CA LEU A 204 -0.59 3.66 11.67
C LEU A 204 0.35 4.72 12.31
N LEU A 205 0.06 5.19 13.54
CA LEU A 205 0.90 6.15 14.24
C LEU A 205 1.80 5.52 15.31
N ARG A 206 1.50 4.32 15.79
CA ARG A 206 2.19 3.74 16.96
C ARG A 206 3.69 3.54 16.79
N ASN A 207 4.12 3.27 15.56
CA ASN A 207 5.54 3.01 15.22
C ASN A 207 6.26 4.25 14.64
N MET A 208 5.57 5.37 14.52
CA MET A 208 6.13 6.61 13.98
C MET A 208 6.83 7.42 15.07
N GLU A 209 7.97 8.01 14.75
CA GLU A 209 8.68 8.91 15.66
C GLU A 209 8.11 10.32 15.61
N GLY A 210 8.25 11.04 16.72
CA GLY A 210 7.83 12.44 16.86
C GLY A 210 6.50 12.61 17.59
N ASN A 211 5.92 13.80 17.48
CA ASN A 211 4.68 14.20 18.15
C ASN A 211 3.54 14.28 17.13
N ALA A 212 2.38 13.71 17.47
CA ALA A 212 1.22 13.74 16.59
C ALA A 212 0.47 15.07 16.60
N SER A 213 0.64 15.92 17.63
CA SER A 213 -0.14 17.13 17.84
C SER A 213 0.53 18.40 17.31
N TRP A 214 1.87 18.43 17.28
CA TRP A 214 2.66 19.63 16.96
C TRP A 214 3.59 19.37 15.79
N ARG A 215 3.68 20.34 14.87
CA ARG A 215 4.57 20.29 13.70
C ARG A 215 6.05 20.34 14.11
N ASN A 216 6.38 21.22 15.02
CA ASN A 216 7.75 21.39 15.54
C ASN A 216 7.91 20.60 16.84
N LYS A 217 9.12 20.07 17.06
CA LYS A 217 9.51 19.44 18.32
C LYS A 217 9.61 20.48 19.42
#